data_78822c8e4ca1cc9fcf0fd926e1f59f29
#
_entry.id   78822c8e4ca1cc9fcf0fd926e1f59f29
#
_cell.length_a   1.000
_cell.length_b   1.000
_cell.length_c   1.000
_cell.angle_alpha   90.00
_cell.angle_beta   90.00
_cell.angle_gamma   90.00
#
_symmetry.space_group_name_H-M   'P 1'
#
loop_
_entity.id
_entity.type
_entity.pdbx_description
1 polymer ?
#
loop_
_entity_poly.entity_id
_entity_poly.type
_entity_poly.pdbx_seq_one_letter_code
_entity_poly.pdbx_strand_id
1 'polypeptide(L)'
;MKKMVVFFAAVLFLLATLTVAPAAAEEEDLGNLRFKNLPQYRTYLKNNDDTQMTEYGGSVPHRKHDNVNPLPKGYKHAQPYLKNLWLGYPFSYQYDRARGHTYALDDLFHIDRVNRYSEQAGLPGTCLNCKVNNIPERLAEQGDAFWSSELNQYRLTYNGEKHTIGCTNCHDPDQAMRLVITSVPLDEALKRQGKDWREATRQEMRSLVCAQCHVEYYFETRDHGVAAKPHFPWDYGMNPADMYKLLADGQPERDGFKGQFVDWTHAVSKTPMIKVQHPEYEMYYDSVHGAAGVSCADCHMPRVKDGPATITSHHWTSPLKSEEMIRNSCLGCHGDKSPDFLKNRVIYHQERVWVQLNIAQEKSVRAHEAVRQAMEFEGVDKEVLAEAREMVRKGQWFWDFVSAENSAGFHNPTKSLETLAFSQQYSDEAVRLAIRSTDYAIAASLDTPIKELVPPILEHSRKLQQSQEHLDSHVWLQYLPKFPEAELMWDGYERLR
;
A
#
# COMPACT_ATOMS: atom_id res chain seq x y z
N MET A 1 30.51 -74.01 -65.28
CA MET A 1 31.72 -73.43 -64.71
C MET A 1 31.44 -71.93 -64.49
N LYS A 2 30.98 -71.60 -63.37
CA LYS A 2 30.63 -70.21 -62.99
C LYS A 2 31.48 -69.79 -61.80
N LYS A 3 32.29 -68.73 -61.96
CA LYS A 3 33.10 -68.13 -60.91
C LYS A 3 32.20 -67.25 -60.10
N MET A 4 32.23 -67.48 -58.81
CA MET A 4 31.53 -66.67 -57.80
C MET A 4 32.50 -65.63 -57.26
N VAL A 5 32.15 -64.32 -57.43
CA VAL A 5 32.91 -63.23 -56.92
C VAL A 5 32.26 -62.85 -55.58
N VAL A 6 33.02 -62.90 -54.50
CA VAL A 6 32.58 -62.46 -53.14
C VAL A 6 32.98 -60.99 -52.96
N PHE A 7 32.02 -60.11 -52.76
CA PHE A 7 32.25 -58.75 -52.40
C PHE A 7 32.30 -58.62 -50.84
N PHE A 8 33.41 -58.20 -50.33
CA PHE A 8 33.51 -57.75 -48.93
C PHE A 8 33.11 -56.30 -48.83
N ALA A 9 32.01 -56.02 -48.17
CA ALA A 9 31.65 -54.67 -47.83
C ALA A 9 32.16 -54.38 -46.43
N ALA A 10 33.16 -53.50 -46.33
CA ALA A 10 33.63 -52.93 -45.06
C ALA A 10 32.68 -51.83 -44.55
N VAL A 11 31.95 -52.11 -43.50
CA VAL A 11 31.12 -51.12 -42.80
C VAL A 11 32.01 -50.39 -41.78
N LEU A 12 32.37 -49.16 -42.11
CA LEU A 12 33.01 -48.23 -41.14
C LEU A 12 31.94 -47.72 -40.18
N PHE A 13 31.97 -48.18 -38.94
CA PHE A 13 31.24 -47.57 -37.84
C PHE A 13 31.97 -46.27 -37.39
N LEU A 14 31.41 -45.13 -37.78
CA LEU A 14 31.80 -43.84 -37.19
C LEU A 14 31.14 -43.75 -35.81
N LEU A 15 31.88 -43.97 -34.73
CA LEU A 15 31.49 -43.62 -33.35
C LEU A 15 31.60 -42.10 -33.22
N ALA A 16 30.50 -41.40 -33.46
CA ALA A 16 30.37 -40.01 -33.01
C ALA A 16 30.22 -40.01 -31.46
N THR A 17 31.31 -39.74 -30.77
CA THR A 17 31.24 -39.40 -29.33
C THR A 17 30.57 -38.05 -29.20
N LEU A 18 29.25 -38.08 -28.95
CA LEU A 18 28.55 -36.90 -28.42
C LEU A 18 29.16 -36.60 -27.04
N THR A 19 30.08 -35.66 -27.01
CA THR A 19 30.43 -34.98 -25.74
C THR A 19 29.21 -34.17 -25.35
N VAL A 20 28.33 -34.72 -24.50
CA VAL A 20 27.37 -33.96 -23.75
C VAL A 20 28.19 -33.05 -22.86
N ALA A 21 28.27 -31.78 -23.20
CA ALA A 21 28.75 -30.76 -22.24
C ALA A 21 27.95 -30.93 -20.95
N PRO A 22 28.60 -30.99 -19.77
CA PRO A 22 27.86 -31.01 -18.54
C PRO A 22 26.93 -29.79 -18.58
N ALA A 23 25.63 -30.02 -18.44
CA ALA A 23 24.68 -28.94 -18.19
C ALA A 23 25.30 -28.11 -17.06
N ALA A 24 25.51 -26.81 -17.30
CA ALA A 24 25.91 -25.91 -16.24
C ALA A 24 24.92 -26.16 -15.10
N ALA A 25 25.41 -26.58 -13.94
CA ALA A 25 24.55 -26.74 -12.79
C ALA A 25 23.83 -25.41 -12.62
N GLU A 26 22.51 -25.40 -12.69
CA GLU A 26 21.73 -24.21 -12.41
C GLU A 26 22.21 -23.72 -11.03
N GLU A 27 22.76 -22.52 -10.99
CA GLU A 27 23.22 -21.92 -9.74
C GLU A 27 22.01 -21.83 -8.80
N GLU A 28 22.08 -22.49 -7.64
CA GLU A 28 20.97 -22.54 -6.70
C GLU A 28 20.56 -21.10 -6.33
N ASP A 29 19.33 -20.71 -6.63
CA ASP A 29 18.80 -19.42 -6.23
C ASP A 29 18.70 -19.35 -4.69
N LEU A 30 19.68 -18.72 -4.09
CA LEU A 30 19.75 -18.50 -2.64
C LEU A 30 18.95 -17.27 -2.20
N GLY A 31 18.61 -16.37 -3.10
CA GLY A 31 17.92 -15.11 -2.78
C GLY A 31 18.56 -14.38 -1.59
N ASN A 32 17.78 -14.04 -0.58
CA ASN A 32 18.26 -13.34 0.62
C ASN A 32 19.26 -14.18 1.44
N LEU A 33 19.25 -15.51 1.34
CA LEU A 33 20.15 -16.40 2.11
C LEU A 33 21.62 -16.26 1.72
N ARG A 34 21.93 -15.74 0.52
CA ARG A 34 23.33 -15.44 0.11
C ARG A 34 24.04 -14.46 1.06
N PHE A 35 23.27 -13.66 1.81
CA PHE A 35 23.80 -12.64 2.72
C PHE A 35 23.88 -13.06 4.20
N LYS A 36 23.55 -14.32 4.53
CA LYS A 36 23.47 -14.83 5.91
C LYS A 36 24.71 -14.62 6.78
N ASN A 37 25.87 -14.45 6.15
CA ASN A 37 27.15 -14.24 6.86
C ASN A 37 27.42 -12.75 7.15
N LEU A 38 26.63 -11.82 6.66
CA LEU A 38 26.79 -10.39 6.94
C LEU A 38 26.26 -10.07 8.35
N PRO A 39 26.96 -9.22 9.13
CA PRO A 39 26.46 -8.78 10.43
C PRO A 39 25.07 -8.17 10.38
N GLN A 40 24.76 -7.44 9.32
CA GLN A 40 23.46 -6.81 9.08
C GLN A 40 22.33 -7.83 8.96
N TYR A 41 22.62 -9.03 8.45
CA TYR A 41 21.61 -10.09 8.29
C TYR A 41 21.02 -10.53 9.65
N ARG A 42 21.82 -10.52 10.73
CA ARG A 42 21.29 -10.80 12.08
C ARG A 42 20.26 -9.77 12.53
N THR A 43 20.46 -8.50 12.18
CA THR A 43 19.47 -7.46 12.50
C THR A 43 18.27 -7.52 11.58
N TYR A 44 18.44 -7.92 10.31
CA TYR A 44 17.36 -8.19 9.37
C TYR A 44 16.42 -9.28 9.86
N LEU A 45 16.92 -10.37 10.41
CA LEU A 45 16.11 -11.46 10.95
C LEU A 45 15.20 -11.03 12.12
N LYS A 46 15.54 -9.95 12.84
CA LYS A 46 14.67 -9.41 13.91
C LYS A 46 13.30 -8.94 13.38
N ASN A 47 13.17 -8.66 12.08
CA ASN A 47 11.87 -8.33 11.48
C ASN A 47 10.87 -9.49 11.55
N ASN A 48 11.32 -10.74 11.67
CA ASN A 48 10.46 -11.92 11.81
C ASN A 48 9.77 -11.98 13.18
N ASP A 49 10.41 -11.45 14.21
CA ASP A 49 9.97 -11.54 15.60
C ASP A 49 9.35 -10.22 16.11
N ASP A 50 9.16 -9.26 15.24
CA ASP A 50 8.64 -7.97 15.60
C ASP A 50 7.12 -8.02 15.85
N THR A 51 6.75 -8.30 17.10
CA THR A 51 5.38 -8.58 17.53
C THR A 51 4.71 -7.43 18.30
N GLN A 52 5.44 -6.36 18.61
CA GLN A 52 4.95 -5.29 19.46
C GLN A 52 4.36 -4.15 18.64
N MET A 53 3.15 -3.73 18.99
CA MET A 53 2.56 -2.48 18.52
C MET A 53 3.10 -1.30 19.30
N THR A 54 3.12 -0.13 18.64
CA THR A 54 3.19 1.17 19.32
C THR A 54 1.78 1.65 19.66
N GLU A 55 1.65 2.77 20.35
CA GLU A 55 0.35 3.36 20.74
C GLU A 55 -0.59 3.53 19.53
N TYR A 56 -0.08 4.06 18.41
CA TYR A 56 -0.88 4.38 17.22
C TYR A 56 -0.53 3.55 15.99
N GLY A 57 0.43 2.66 16.05
CA GLY A 57 0.87 1.93 14.87
C GLY A 57 1.80 0.76 15.15
N GLY A 58 2.71 0.54 14.21
CA GLY A 58 3.69 -0.53 14.28
C GLY A 58 3.25 -1.82 13.58
N SER A 59 4.21 -2.70 13.31
CA SER A 59 4.00 -4.00 12.71
C SER A 59 3.47 -5.00 13.73
N VAL A 60 2.65 -5.94 13.28
CA VAL A 60 2.12 -7.02 14.11
C VAL A 60 2.08 -8.33 13.32
N PRO A 61 2.41 -9.48 13.93
CA PRO A 61 2.50 -10.76 13.24
C PRO A 61 1.15 -11.44 13.01
N HIS A 62 0.05 -10.81 13.44
CA HIS A 62 -1.27 -11.42 13.41
C HIS A 62 -1.90 -11.31 12.02
N ARG A 63 -2.40 -12.44 11.50
CA ARG A 63 -3.18 -12.53 10.27
C ARG A 63 -4.36 -13.47 10.45
N LYS A 64 -5.40 -13.28 9.66
CA LYS A 64 -6.58 -14.15 9.66
C LYS A 64 -6.23 -15.61 9.32
N HIS A 65 -5.27 -15.82 8.45
CA HIS A 65 -4.79 -17.16 8.07
C HIS A 65 -3.72 -17.74 9.01
N ASP A 66 -3.24 -16.95 9.97
CA ASP A 66 -2.24 -17.39 10.94
C ASP A 66 -2.92 -18.23 12.03
N ASN A 67 -2.65 -19.55 12.02
CA ASN A 67 -3.22 -20.49 12.98
C ASN A 67 -2.67 -20.31 14.41
N VAL A 68 -1.55 -19.65 14.59
CA VAL A 68 -0.94 -19.36 15.90
C VAL A 68 -1.50 -18.09 16.51
N ASN A 69 -1.75 -17.07 15.67
CA ASN A 69 -2.25 -15.77 16.07
C ASN A 69 -3.50 -15.40 15.26
N PRO A 70 -4.64 -16.06 15.52
CA PRO A 70 -5.77 -16.03 14.61
C PRO A 70 -6.49 -14.69 14.51
N LEU A 71 -6.22 -13.67 15.34
CA LEU A 71 -6.90 -12.38 15.25
C LEU A 71 -6.76 -11.46 16.43
N PRO A 72 -7.38 -10.34 16.38
CA PRO A 72 -7.70 -9.33 15.38
C PRO A 72 -6.85 -8.08 15.51
N LYS A 73 -5.73 -8.11 16.22
CA LYS A 73 -4.90 -6.94 16.53
C LYS A 73 -4.22 -6.32 15.30
N GLY A 74 -4.14 -7.07 14.21
CA GLY A 74 -3.59 -6.60 12.95
C GLY A 74 -4.56 -5.76 12.11
N TYR A 75 -5.85 -5.82 12.39
CA TYR A 75 -6.88 -5.16 11.58
C TYR A 75 -6.98 -3.66 11.84
N LYS A 76 -7.21 -2.89 10.78
CA LYS A 76 -7.58 -1.48 10.88
C LYS A 76 -9.06 -1.27 11.25
N HIS A 77 -9.81 -2.32 11.55
CA HIS A 77 -11.18 -2.18 12.08
C HIS A 77 -11.26 -1.39 13.39
N ALA A 78 -10.12 -1.21 14.07
CA ALA A 78 -10.03 -0.28 15.19
C ALA A 78 -10.31 1.18 14.78
N GLN A 79 -10.31 1.50 13.48
CA GLN A 79 -10.81 2.76 12.94
C GLN A 79 -12.29 2.55 12.52
N PRO A 80 -13.26 3.11 13.26
CA PRO A 80 -14.65 2.66 13.22
C PRO A 80 -15.36 2.94 11.89
N TYR A 81 -14.85 3.88 11.11
CA TYR A 81 -15.52 4.34 9.89
C TYR A 81 -15.03 3.68 8.61
N LEU A 82 -13.88 2.99 8.62
CA LEU A 82 -13.25 2.52 7.39
C LEU A 82 -14.12 1.54 6.58
N LYS A 83 -14.89 0.70 7.26
CA LYS A 83 -15.80 -0.22 6.57
C LYS A 83 -16.86 0.49 5.75
N ASN A 84 -17.42 1.58 6.27
CA ASN A 84 -18.37 2.41 5.53
C ASN A 84 -17.70 3.10 4.36
N LEU A 85 -16.56 3.71 4.59
CA LEU A 85 -15.89 4.61 3.65
C LEU A 85 -15.33 3.88 2.43
N TRP A 86 -15.09 2.56 2.55
CA TRP A 86 -14.64 1.73 1.43
C TRP A 86 -15.68 0.73 0.93
N LEU A 87 -16.97 0.91 1.24
CA LEU A 87 -18.02 0.04 0.73
C LEU A 87 -18.01 -0.01 -0.80
N GLY A 88 -17.97 -1.24 -1.32
CA GLY A 88 -17.79 -1.50 -2.74
C GLY A 88 -16.35 -1.81 -3.14
N TYR A 89 -15.41 -1.77 -2.20
CA TYR A 89 -14.00 -2.04 -2.44
C TYR A 89 -13.44 -3.11 -1.48
N PRO A 90 -12.49 -3.96 -1.88
CA PRO A 90 -11.97 -5.05 -1.05
C PRO A 90 -11.43 -4.64 0.33
N PHE A 91 -11.01 -3.40 0.49
CA PHE A 91 -10.51 -2.86 1.75
C PHE A 91 -11.59 -2.72 2.83
N SER A 92 -12.87 -2.58 2.46
CA SER A 92 -13.96 -2.62 3.44
C SER A 92 -14.09 -3.98 4.09
N TYR A 93 -13.57 -4.99 3.42
CA TYR A 93 -13.65 -6.39 3.81
C TYR A 93 -12.51 -6.82 4.71
N GLN A 94 -11.28 -6.46 4.31
CA GLN A 94 -10.07 -6.73 5.07
C GLN A 94 -9.04 -5.62 4.85
N TYR A 95 -8.65 -4.98 5.93
CA TYR A 95 -7.56 -4.00 5.94
C TYR A 95 -6.67 -4.21 7.15
N ASP A 96 -5.68 -5.07 7.01
CA ASP A 96 -4.75 -5.43 8.08
C ASP A 96 -3.64 -4.42 8.25
N ARG A 97 -3.10 -4.34 9.45
CA ARG A 97 -1.77 -3.77 9.68
C ARG A 97 -0.70 -4.69 9.11
N ALA A 98 0.39 -4.10 8.62
CA ALA A 98 1.51 -4.86 8.10
C ALA A 98 2.19 -5.72 9.18
N ARG A 99 2.61 -6.93 8.83
CA ARG A 99 3.45 -7.76 9.71
C ARG A 99 4.93 -7.34 9.69
N GLY A 100 5.37 -6.69 8.63
CA GLY A 100 6.75 -6.29 8.40
C GLY A 100 7.28 -6.78 7.05
N HIS A 101 8.46 -6.30 6.67
CA HIS A 101 9.04 -6.51 5.34
C HIS A 101 9.25 -7.99 5.00
N THR A 102 9.70 -8.81 5.95
CA THR A 102 9.94 -10.25 5.74
C THR A 102 8.69 -11.06 5.47
N TYR A 103 7.51 -10.52 5.80
CA TYR A 103 6.22 -11.13 5.56
C TYR A 103 5.48 -10.54 4.34
N ALA A 104 6.05 -9.54 3.68
CA ALA A 104 5.33 -8.80 2.64
C ALA A 104 4.89 -9.67 1.47
N LEU A 105 5.73 -10.63 1.07
CA LEU A 105 5.44 -11.58 0.00
C LEU A 105 4.43 -12.65 0.45
N ASP A 106 4.63 -13.22 1.63
CA ASP A 106 3.72 -14.23 2.20
C ASP A 106 2.31 -13.66 2.38
N ASP A 107 2.21 -12.46 2.95
CA ASP A 107 0.93 -11.78 3.12
C ASP A 107 0.23 -11.49 1.79
N LEU A 108 0.96 -11.09 0.77
CA LEU A 108 0.37 -10.85 -0.55
C LEU A 108 -0.38 -12.09 -1.07
N PHE A 109 0.16 -13.27 -0.83
CA PHE A 109 -0.47 -14.52 -1.27
C PHE A 109 -1.55 -15.07 -0.34
N HIS A 110 -1.68 -14.55 0.89
CA HIS A 110 -2.57 -15.14 1.91
C HIS A 110 -3.67 -14.21 2.42
N ILE A 111 -3.56 -12.89 2.28
CA ILE A 111 -4.64 -11.99 2.72
C ILE A 111 -5.89 -12.16 1.84
N ASP A 112 -7.07 -12.23 2.49
CA ASP A 112 -8.34 -12.46 1.82
C ASP A 112 -8.63 -11.42 0.73
N ARG A 113 -8.34 -10.17 1.01
CA ARG A 113 -8.52 -9.05 0.09
C ARG A 113 -7.87 -9.29 -1.27
N VAL A 114 -6.63 -9.78 -1.27
CA VAL A 114 -5.87 -10.04 -2.48
C VAL A 114 -6.25 -11.39 -3.10
N ASN A 115 -6.30 -12.44 -2.28
CA ASN A 115 -6.55 -13.80 -2.76
C ASN A 115 -7.91 -13.97 -3.42
N ARG A 116 -8.96 -13.50 -2.78
CA ARG A 116 -10.32 -13.62 -3.33
C ARG A 116 -10.50 -12.77 -4.56
N TYR A 117 -9.93 -11.58 -4.55
CA TYR A 117 -9.96 -10.70 -5.70
C TYR A 117 -9.15 -11.28 -6.86
N SER A 118 -7.90 -11.77 -6.61
CA SER A 118 -7.04 -12.31 -7.66
C SER A 118 -7.56 -13.61 -8.26
N GLU A 119 -8.20 -14.47 -7.48
CA GLU A 119 -8.79 -15.72 -7.99
C GLU A 119 -9.90 -15.48 -9.01
N GLN A 120 -10.55 -14.36 -8.92
CA GLN A 120 -11.73 -14.04 -9.73
C GLN A 120 -11.51 -12.95 -10.77
N ALA A 121 -10.63 -12.02 -10.50
CA ALA A 121 -10.40 -10.83 -11.32
C ALA A 121 -8.98 -10.74 -11.90
N GLY A 122 -8.08 -11.69 -11.56
CA GLY A 122 -6.73 -11.73 -12.11
C GLY A 122 -5.87 -10.54 -11.69
N LEU A 123 -5.56 -10.41 -10.41
CA LEU A 123 -4.61 -9.36 -9.96
C LEU A 123 -3.28 -9.47 -10.69
N PRO A 124 -2.70 -8.34 -11.10
CA PRO A 124 -1.49 -8.34 -11.92
C PRO A 124 -0.23 -8.62 -11.12
N GLY A 125 0.79 -9.17 -11.79
CA GLY A 125 2.13 -9.39 -11.24
C GLY A 125 2.82 -8.11 -10.76
N THR A 126 2.37 -6.95 -11.24
CA THR A 126 2.83 -5.62 -10.76
C THR A 126 2.76 -5.48 -9.25
N CYS A 127 1.85 -6.18 -8.56
CA CYS A 127 1.77 -6.21 -7.09
C CYS A 127 3.07 -6.71 -6.43
N LEU A 128 3.89 -7.47 -7.14
CA LEU A 128 5.19 -7.96 -6.66
C LEU A 128 6.27 -6.86 -6.59
N ASN A 129 6.11 -5.74 -7.31
CA ASN A 129 7.12 -4.68 -7.38
C ASN A 129 7.67 -4.25 -6.02
N CYS A 130 6.81 -4.18 -5.01
CA CYS A 130 7.17 -3.80 -3.65
C CYS A 130 7.18 -4.97 -2.66
N LYS A 131 7.32 -6.22 -3.12
CA LYS A 131 7.19 -7.41 -2.27
C LYS A 131 8.31 -8.44 -2.46
N VAL A 132 9.05 -8.36 -3.57
CA VAL A 132 10.12 -9.33 -3.87
C VAL A 132 11.46 -8.63 -4.13
N ASN A 133 12.53 -9.38 -4.02
CA ASN A 133 13.90 -8.89 -4.12
C ASN A 133 14.54 -9.04 -5.51
N ASN A 134 13.79 -9.50 -6.52
CA ASN A 134 14.31 -9.85 -7.83
C ASN A 134 13.50 -9.25 -9.00
N ILE A 135 12.97 -8.05 -8.83
CA ILE A 135 12.24 -7.33 -9.89
C ILE A 135 13.12 -7.05 -11.13
N PRO A 136 14.39 -6.59 -10.99
CA PRO A 136 15.24 -6.39 -12.16
C PRO A 136 15.39 -7.64 -13.02
N GLU A 137 15.55 -8.80 -12.41
CA GLU A 137 15.67 -10.09 -13.10
C GLU A 137 14.36 -10.44 -13.82
N ARG A 138 13.21 -10.24 -13.18
CA ARG A 138 11.91 -10.47 -13.80
C ARG A 138 11.66 -9.56 -15.00
N LEU A 139 12.04 -8.31 -14.90
CA LEU A 139 11.94 -7.36 -16.00
C LEU A 139 12.91 -7.71 -17.15
N ALA A 140 14.10 -8.22 -16.84
CA ALA A 140 15.04 -8.68 -17.84
C ALA A 140 14.52 -9.92 -18.59
N GLU A 141 13.81 -10.83 -17.89
CA GLU A 141 13.22 -12.05 -18.48
C GLU A 141 11.95 -11.78 -19.28
N GLN A 142 11.06 -10.93 -18.80
CA GLN A 142 9.69 -10.79 -19.29
C GLN A 142 9.42 -9.41 -19.92
N GLY A 143 10.30 -8.45 -19.73
CA GLY A 143 10.05 -7.07 -20.15
C GLY A 143 8.76 -6.50 -19.53
N ASP A 144 8.09 -5.66 -20.29
CA ASP A 144 6.83 -5.03 -19.86
C ASP A 144 5.67 -6.01 -19.64
N ALA A 145 5.75 -7.23 -20.17
CA ALA A 145 4.74 -8.25 -19.96
C ALA A 145 4.64 -8.68 -18.47
N PHE A 146 5.71 -8.50 -17.69
CA PHE A 146 5.70 -8.73 -16.25
C PHE A 146 4.59 -7.93 -15.54
N TRP A 147 4.42 -6.66 -15.89
CA TRP A 147 3.46 -5.78 -15.21
C TRP A 147 2.02 -6.24 -15.31
N SER A 148 1.64 -6.83 -16.45
CA SER A 148 0.29 -7.32 -16.71
C SER A 148 0.14 -8.84 -16.54
N SER A 149 1.20 -9.53 -16.09
CA SER A 149 1.15 -10.96 -15.82
C SER A 149 0.24 -11.26 -14.62
N GLU A 150 -0.31 -12.46 -14.54
CA GLU A 150 -1.16 -12.83 -13.41
C GLU A 150 -0.36 -13.14 -12.14
N LEU A 151 -0.74 -12.54 -11.02
CA LEU A 151 -0.07 -12.74 -9.72
C LEU A 151 0.00 -14.22 -9.31
N ASN A 152 -1.06 -14.97 -9.56
CA ASN A 152 -1.17 -16.37 -9.12
C ASN A 152 -0.12 -17.30 -9.75
N GLN A 153 0.39 -16.99 -10.95
CA GLN A 153 1.44 -17.82 -11.56
C GLN A 153 2.74 -17.85 -10.74
N TYR A 154 2.95 -16.87 -9.88
CA TYR A 154 4.15 -16.75 -9.06
C TYR A 154 4.06 -17.47 -7.70
N ARG A 155 2.88 -17.96 -7.29
CA ARG A 155 2.70 -18.61 -5.98
C ARG A 155 3.62 -19.78 -5.73
N LEU A 156 3.86 -20.61 -6.75
CA LEU A 156 4.70 -21.80 -6.62
C LEU A 156 6.18 -21.50 -6.86
N THR A 157 6.48 -20.34 -7.47
CA THR A 157 7.84 -19.94 -7.81
C THR A 157 8.54 -19.26 -6.64
N TYR A 158 7.79 -18.50 -5.86
CA TYR A 158 8.37 -17.71 -4.77
C TYR A 158 8.33 -18.42 -3.42
N ASN A 159 9.46 -18.34 -2.71
CA ASN A 159 9.61 -18.70 -1.32
C ASN A 159 9.81 -17.44 -0.48
N GLY A 160 8.99 -17.24 0.55
CA GLY A 160 9.01 -16.02 1.37
C GLY A 160 10.36 -15.71 2.00
N GLU A 161 11.06 -16.71 2.50
CA GLU A 161 12.38 -16.53 3.13
C GLU A 161 13.46 -16.05 2.13
N LYS A 162 13.46 -16.62 0.91
CA LYS A 162 14.45 -16.32 -0.12
C LYS A 162 14.11 -15.04 -0.88
N HIS A 163 12.86 -14.83 -1.21
CA HIS A 163 12.46 -13.89 -2.25
C HIS A 163 11.73 -12.64 -1.76
N THR A 164 11.34 -12.58 -0.48
CA THR A 164 10.74 -11.37 0.09
C THR A 164 11.72 -10.18 0.07
N ILE A 165 11.23 -9.00 0.40
CA ILE A 165 12.05 -7.77 0.48
C ILE A 165 13.34 -8.05 1.26
N GLY A 166 14.47 -7.69 0.65
CA GLY A 166 15.77 -7.98 1.22
C GLY A 166 16.89 -7.10 0.68
N CYS A 167 18.11 -7.62 0.74
CA CYS A 167 19.32 -6.82 0.47
C CYS A 167 19.35 -6.22 -0.93
N THR A 168 19.00 -6.99 -1.95
CA THR A 168 19.10 -6.59 -3.36
C THR A 168 18.05 -5.56 -3.78
N ASN A 169 17.00 -5.33 -3.00
CA ASN A 169 16.10 -4.20 -3.24
C ASN A 169 16.78 -2.84 -3.09
N CYS A 170 17.84 -2.77 -2.27
CA CYS A 170 18.50 -1.51 -1.91
C CYS A 170 20.00 -1.51 -2.23
N HIS A 171 20.61 -2.67 -2.42
CA HIS A 171 22.05 -2.81 -2.60
C HIS A 171 22.40 -3.59 -3.85
N ASP A 172 23.41 -3.11 -4.56
CA ASP A 172 24.08 -3.86 -5.63
C ASP A 172 25.23 -4.69 -5.03
N PRO A 173 25.10 -6.02 -4.97
CA PRO A 173 26.15 -6.88 -4.42
C PRO A 173 27.43 -6.90 -5.26
N ASP A 174 27.32 -6.64 -6.56
CA ASP A 174 28.45 -6.65 -7.50
C ASP A 174 29.25 -5.33 -7.44
N GLN A 175 28.66 -4.29 -6.84
CA GLN A 175 29.30 -2.99 -6.60
C GLN A 175 29.51 -2.71 -5.11
N ALA A 176 30.09 -3.65 -4.39
CA ALA A 176 30.44 -3.51 -2.97
C ALA A 176 29.26 -3.07 -2.08
N MET A 177 28.08 -3.57 -2.35
CA MET A 177 26.83 -3.22 -1.63
C MET A 177 26.48 -1.73 -1.73
N ARG A 178 26.80 -1.08 -2.83
CA ARG A 178 26.36 0.29 -3.11
C ARG A 178 24.84 0.38 -3.07
N LEU A 179 24.30 1.48 -2.54
CA LEU A 179 22.86 1.76 -2.60
C LEU A 179 22.42 2.01 -4.05
N VAL A 180 21.35 1.34 -4.44
CA VAL A 180 20.77 1.43 -5.78
C VAL A 180 19.25 1.56 -5.70
N ILE A 181 18.65 2.06 -6.76
CA ILE A 181 17.20 2.03 -6.99
C ILE A 181 16.90 0.94 -8.01
N THR A 182 16.11 -0.04 -7.62
CA THR A 182 15.67 -1.14 -8.48
C THR A 182 14.25 -0.92 -9.01
N SER A 183 13.52 0.04 -8.43
CA SER A 183 12.16 0.39 -8.81
C SER A 183 12.13 1.25 -10.07
N VAL A 184 11.62 0.70 -11.18
CA VAL A 184 11.38 1.44 -12.42
C VAL A 184 10.40 2.60 -12.20
N PRO A 185 9.27 2.44 -11.48
CA PRO A 185 8.36 3.55 -11.21
C PRO A 185 9.01 4.74 -10.49
N LEU A 186 9.90 4.49 -9.53
CA LEU A 186 10.62 5.57 -8.85
C LEU A 186 11.62 6.28 -9.77
N ASP A 187 12.40 5.52 -10.55
CA ASP A 187 13.36 6.10 -11.51
C ASP A 187 12.65 7.00 -12.52
N GLU A 188 11.48 6.57 -13.03
CA GLU A 188 10.67 7.37 -13.95
C GLU A 188 10.06 8.60 -13.28
N ALA A 189 9.57 8.48 -12.05
CA ALA A 189 9.01 9.62 -11.30
C ALA A 189 10.07 10.68 -11.03
N LEU A 190 11.28 10.28 -10.64
CA LEU A 190 12.40 11.19 -10.45
C LEU A 190 12.79 11.87 -11.76
N LYS A 191 12.84 11.14 -12.87
CA LYS A 191 13.13 11.71 -14.19
C LYS A 191 12.10 12.74 -14.63
N ARG A 192 10.80 12.52 -14.38
CA ARG A 192 9.75 13.53 -14.63
C ARG A 192 9.94 14.79 -13.80
N GLN A 193 10.59 14.68 -12.63
CA GLN A 193 10.99 15.83 -11.81
C GLN A 193 12.35 16.42 -12.19
N GLY A 194 13.00 15.94 -13.24
CA GLY A 194 14.34 16.38 -13.66
C GLY A 194 15.47 15.91 -12.73
N LYS A 195 15.28 14.82 -12.00
CA LYS A 195 16.25 14.25 -11.05
C LYS A 195 16.76 12.89 -11.54
N ASP A 196 18.03 12.62 -11.28
CA ASP A 196 18.63 11.27 -11.44
C ASP A 196 19.14 10.79 -10.08
N TRP A 197 18.62 9.65 -9.59
CA TRP A 197 19.07 9.07 -8.33
C TRP A 197 20.55 8.68 -8.31
N ARG A 198 21.17 8.50 -9.49
CA ARG A 198 22.60 8.18 -9.61
C ARG A 198 23.49 9.35 -9.20
N GLU A 199 22.94 10.57 -9.27
CA GLU A 199 23.58 11.80 -8.83
C GLU A 199 23.24 12.16 -7.37
N ALA A 200 22.30 11.42 -6.76
CA ALA A 200 21.88 11.66 -5.39
C ALA A 200 23.02 11.41 -4.40
N THR A 201 23.09 12.24 -3.39
CA THR A 201 24.02 12.04 -2.27
C THR A 201 23.71 10.75 -1.52
N ARG A 202 24.70 10.22 -0.79
CA ARG A 202 24.45 9.05 0.06
C ARG A 202 23.31 9.28 1.05
N GLN A 203 23.15 10.50 1.57
CA GLN A 203 22.10 10.83 2.53
C GLN A 203 20.73 10.81 1.86
N GLU A 204 20.58 11.34 0.67
CA GLU A 204 19.33 11.26 -0.11
C GLU A 204 18.99 9.82 -0.47
N MET A 205 19.98 9.02 -0.89
CA MET A 205 19.76 7.59 -1.17
C MET A 205 19.23 6.82 0.03
N ARG A 206 19.56 7.22 1.26
CA ARG A 206 19.03 6.59 2.50
C ARG A 206 17.53 6.85 2.75
N SER A 207 16.93 7.76 1.97
CA SER A 207 15.48 7.92 1.89
C SER A 207 14.91 7.33 0.60
N LEU A 208 15.58 7.53 -0.54
CA LEU A 208 15.10 7.06 -1.85
C LEU A 208 14.92 5.53 -1.91
N VAL A 209 15.80 4.76 -1.24
CA VAL A 209 15.63 3.29 -1.18
C VAL A 209 14.33 2.87 -0.48
N CYS A 210 13.80 3.69 0.42
CA CYS A 210 12.49 3.46 1.05
C CYS A 210 11.35 3.94 0.14
N ALA A 211 11.55 5.05 -0.56
CA ALA A 211 10.60 5.62 -1.51
C ALA A 211 10.32 4.73 -2.72
N GLN A 212 11.06 3.64 -2.93
CA GLN A 212 10.74 2.63 -3.94
C GLN A 212 9.38 1.97 -3.72
N CYS A 213 8.92 1.93 -2.46
CA CYS A 213 7.71 1.25 -2.04
C CYS A 213 6.82 2.09 -1.11
N HIS A 214 7.41 2.99 -0.30
CA HIS A 214 6.70 3.82 0.68
C HIS A 214 6.28 5.16 0.07
N VAL A 215 5.36 5.07 -0.89
CA VAL A 215 4.88 6.19 -1.72
C VAL A 215 3.42 6.00 -2.10
N GLU A 216 2.78 7.07 -2.53
CA GLU A 216 1.52 7.01 -3.25
C GLU A 216 1.75 6.50 -4.68
N TYR A 217 0.84 5.64 -5.15
CA TYR A 217 0.86 5.14 -6.52
C TYR A 217 -0.52 4.73 -6.99
N TYR A 218 -0.71 4.72 -8.29
CA TYR A 218 -1.82 4.05 -8.95
C TYR A 218 -1.30 3.14 -10.06
N PHE A 219 -2.12 2.20 -10.50
CA PHE A 219 -1.76 1.36 -11.64
C PHE A 219 -2.23 2.03 -12.93
N GLU A 220 -1.29 2.28 -13.82
CA GLU A 220 -1.65 2.64 -15.18
C GLU A 220 -2.46 1.50 -15.78
N THR A 221 -3.59 1.80 -16.39
CA THR A 221 -4.32 0.82 -17.18
C THR A 221 -3.84 0.87 -18.61
N ARG A 222 -3.56 -0.29 -19.20
CA ARG A 222 -3.33 -0.43 -20.65
C ARG A 222 -4.62 -0.81 -21.34
N ASP A 223 -4.59 -0.90 -22.68
CA ASP A 223 -5.72 -1.31 -23.49
C ASP A 223 -6.45 -2.51 -22.86
N HIS A 224 -7.79 -2.42 -22.79
CA HIS A 224 -8.68 -3.42 -22.22
C HIS A 224 -8.70 -3.53 -20.67
N GLY A 225 -8.36 -2.47 -19.93
CA GLY A 225 -8.53 -2.43 -18.48
C GLY A 225 -7.54 -3.30 -17.68
N VAL A 226 -6.50 -3.83 -18.32
CA VAL A 226 -5.46 -4.60 -17.62
C VAL A 226 -4.52 -3.65 -16.90
N ALA A 227 -4.38 -3.84 -15.58
CA ALA A 227 -3.44 -3.07 -14.77
C ALA A 227 -2.01 -3.24 -15.31
N ALA A 228 -1.30 -2.13 -15.38
CA ALA A 228 0.08 -2.08 -15.83
C ALA A 228 1.02 -1.74 -14.66
N LYS A 229 2.17 -1.18 -14.97
CA LYS A 229 3.17 -0.79 -13.98
C LYS A 229 2.62 0.28 -13.01
N PRO A 230 3.10 0.33 -11.76
CA PRO A 230 2.76 1.41 -10.84
C PRO A 230 3.25 2.75 -11.37
N HIS A 231 2.44 3.79 -11.24
CA HIS A 231 2.82 5.16 -11.52
C HIS A 231 2.78 5.98 -10.22
N PHE A 232 3.86 6.70 -9.92
CA PHE A 232 3.89 7.62 -8.80
C PHE A 232 3.38 8.99 -9.26
N PRO A 233 2.28 9.51 -8.70
CA PRO A 233 1.56 10.67 -9.24
C PRO A 233 2.23 12.01 -8.89
N TRP A 234 3.55 12.12 -9.14
CA TRP A 234 4.36 13.29 -8.78
C TRP A 234 4.48 14.33 -9.90
N ASP A 235 3.70 14.20 -10.96
CA ASP A 235 3.80 15.01 -12.19
C ASP A 235 3.53 16.50 -11.94
N TYR A 236 2.66 16.83 -11.00
CA TYR A 236 2.35 18.21 -10.60
C TYR A 236 2.93 18.60 -9.23
N GLY A 237 3.55 17.67 -8.52
CA GLY A 237 4.08 17.82 -7.19
C GLY A 237 3.74 16.66 -6.26
N MET A 238 4.27 16.70 -5.04
CA MET A 238 4.11 15.62 -4.05
C MET A 238 3.14 15.98 -2.90
N ASN A 239 2.40 17.08 -2.99
CA ASN A 239 1.36 17.37 -2.00
C ASN A 239 0.06 16.62 -2.34
N PRO A 240 -0.78 16.32 -1.35
CA PRO A 240 -2.06 15.64 -1.58
C PRO A 240 -2.93 16.33 -2.65
N ALA A 241 -2.91 17.66 -2.70
CA ALA A 241 -3.68 18.44 -3.68
C ALA A 241 -3.13 18.31 -5.11
N ASP A 242 -1.80 18.28 -5.27
CA ASP A 242 -1.14 18.14 -6.56
C ASP A 242 -1.42 16.76 -7.18
N MET A 243 -1.31 15.71 -6.36
CA MET A 243 -1.62 14.34 -6.78
C MET A 243 -3.12 14.17 -7.07
N TYR A 244 -4.00 14.74 -6.25
CA TYR A 244 -5.43 14.73 -6.54
C TYR A 244 -5.74 15.36 -7.89
N LYS A 245 -5.11 16.48 -8.21
CA LYS A 245 -5.29 17.16 -9.51
C LYS A 245 -4.92 16.24 -10.68
N LEU A 246 -3.81 15.51 -10.58
CA LEU A 246 -3.44 14.53 -11.60
C LEU A 246 -4.49 13.42 -11.74
N LEU A 247 -5.01 12.91 -10.62
CA LEU A 247 -5.96 11.79 -10.60
C LEU A 247 -7.40 12.23 -10.94
N ALA A 248 -7.73 13.50 -10.76
CA ALA A 248 -9.05 14.05 -11.06
C ALA A 248 -9.19 14.55 -12.49
N ASP A 249 -8.16 15.21 -13.03
CA ASP A 249 -8.24 15.95 -14.31
C ASP A 249 -7.14 15.53 -15.31
N GLY A 250 -6.05 14.95 -14.83
CA GLY A 250 -4.83 14.70 -15.61
C GLY A 250 -4.78 13.34 -16.31
N GLN A 251 -5.83 12.53 -16.22
CA GLN A 251 -5.82 11.19 -16.80
C GLN A 251 -6.28 11.20 -18.26
N PRO A 252 -5.66 10.37 -19.12
CA PRO A 252 -6.20 10.12 -20.46
C PRO A 252 -7.60 9.51 -20.37
N GLU A 253 -8.40 9.71 -21.41
CA GLU A 253 -9.72 9.08 -21.48
C GLU A 253 -9.57 7.55 -21.52
N ARG A 254 -10.18 6.88 -20.53
CA ARG A 254 -10.17 5.42 -20.39
C ARG A 254 -11.52 4.96 -19.85
N ASP A 255 -12.04 3.85 -20.37
CA ASP A 255 -13.24 3.15 -19.86
C ASP A 255 -14.45 4.06 -19.60
N GLY A 256 -14.60 5.16 -20.36
CA GLY A 256 -15.66 6.15 -20.19
C GLY A 256 -15.41 7.19 -19.08
N PHE A 257 -14.26 7.13 -18.41
CA PHE A 257 -13.82 8.14 -17.45
C PHE A 257 -12.79 9.06 -18.10
N LYS A 258 -13.25 10.18 -18.61
CA LYS A 258 -12.38 11.17 -19.25
C LYS A 258 -11.70 12.04 -18.22
N GLY A 259 -10.37 11.98 -18.20
CA GLY A 259 -9.56 12.82 -17.30
C GLY A 259 -9.55 12.37 -15.84
N GLN A 260 -10.29 11.31 -15.46
CA GLN A 260 -10.46 10.89 -14.07
C GLN A 260 -10.00 9.45 -13.83
N PHE A 261 -9.16 9.25 -12.81
CA PHE A 261 -8.83 7.92 -12.31
C PHE A 261 -9.86 7.44 -11.29
N VAL A 262 -10.26 6.18 -11.35
CA VAL A 262 -11.25 5.59 -10.44
C VAL A 262 -10.80 4.17 -10.06
N ASP A 263 -10.65 3.92 -8.76
CA ASP A 263 -10.40 2.58 -8.23
C ASP A 263 -11.70 1.77 -8.07
N TRP A 264 -12.76 2.43 -7.59
CA TRP A 264 -14.07 1.79 -7.41
C TRP A 264 -15.20 2.82 -7.36
N THR A 265 -16.42 2.35 -7.48
CA THR A 265 -17.62 3.15 -7.20
C THR A 265 -18.16 2.78 -5.82
N HIS A 266 -18.31 3.76 -4.94
CA HIS A 266 -18.83 3.53 -3.58
C HIS A 266 -20.23 2.93 -3.62
N ALA A 267 -20.44 1.80 -2.90
CA ALA A 267 -21.66 1.01 -3.03
C ALA A 267 -22.93 1.79 -2.64
N VAL A 268 -22.84 2.73 -1.72
CA VAL A 268 -23.98 3.50 -1.20
C VAL A 268 -24.17 4.80 -1.95
N SER A 269 -23.20 5.70 -1.97
CA SER A 269 -23.33 7.03 -2.58
C SER A 269 -23.16 7.04 -4.10
N LYS A 270 -22.72 5.92 -4.69
CA LYS A 270 -22.38 5.82 -6.12
C LYS A 270 -21.34 6.83 -6.58
N THR A 271 -20.51 7.28 -5.67
CA THR A 271 -19.39 8.19 -5.94
C THR A 271 -18.22 7.40 -6.51
N PRO A 272 -17.59 7.83 -7.62
CA PRO A 272 -16.34 7.26 -8.10
C PRO A 272 -15.21 7.64 -7.14
N MET A 273 -14.47 6.67 -6.62
CA MET A 273 -13.53 6.85 -5.52
C MET A 273 -12.10 6.50 -5.91
N ILE A 274 -11.15 7.03 -5.15
CA ILE A 274 -9.73 6.71 -5.22
C ILE A 274 -9.30 6.18 -3.85
N LYS A 275 -8.46 5.14 -3.82
CA LYS A 275 -7.81 4.63 -2.61
C LYS A 275 -6.37 5.12 -2.55
N VAL A 276 -6.04 5.88 -1.51
CA VAL A 276 -4.65 6.23 -1.21
C VAL A 276 -3.88 5.00 -0.72
N GLN A 277 -2.65 4.84 -1.15
CA GLN A 277 -1.86 3.65 -0.83
C GLN A 277 -1.07 3.81 0.48
N HIS A 278 0.12 4.40 0.46
CA HIS A 278 0.94 4.61 1.67
C HIS A 278 2.00 5.70 1.42
N PRO A 279 1.57 6.99 1.45
CA PRO A 279 2.37 8.15 1.02
C PRO A 279 3.36 8.63 2.09
N GLU A 280 4.18 7.72 2.65
CA GLU A 280 5.12 8.07 3.71
C GLU A 280 6.20 9.04 3.22
N TYR A 281 6.74 8.82 2.01
CA TYR A 281 7.78 9.69 1.46
C TYR A 281 7.25 11.09 1.17
N GLU A 282 6.07 11.20 0.59
CA GLU A 282 5.41 12.45 0.24
C GLU A 282 5.00 13.27 1.48
N MET A 283 4.66 12.59 2.56
CA MET A 283 4.41 13.26 3.85
C MET A 283 5.70 13.72 4.51
N TYR A 284 6.76 12.91 4.39
CA TYR A 284 8.01 13.14 5.11
C TYR A 284 8.92 14.18 4.46
N TYR A 285 9.05 14.22 3.13
CA TYR A 285 10.17 14.87 2.44
C TYR A 285 10.31 16.37 2.73
N ASP A 286 9.23 17.07 2.98
CA ASP A 286 9.18 18.50 3.33
C ASP A 286 8.86 18.77 4.80
N SER A 287 8.92 17.75 5.64
CA SER A 287 8.79 17.88 7.10
C SER A 287 10.01 18.59 7.69
N VAL A 288 9.91 18.98 8.98
CA VAL A 288 11.04 19.58 9.69
C VAL A 288 12.29 18.69 9.69
N HIS A 289 12.13 17.36 9.77
CA HIS A 289 13.22 16.41 9.70
C HIS A 289 13.74 16.24 8.26
N GLY A 290 12.84 16.12 7.28
CA GLY A 290 13.20 16.04 5.87
C GLY A 290 13.95 17.30 5.41
N ALA A 291 13.46 18.48 5.73
CA ALA A 291 14.09 19.76 5.43
C ALA A 291 15.46 19.94 6.13
N ALA A 292 15.64 19.31 7.30
CA ALA A 292 16.93 19.26 8.00
C ALA A 292 17.91 18.21 7.43
N GLY A 293 17.53 17.46 6.38
CA GLY A 293 18.37 16.45 5.76
C GLY A 293 18.45 15.13 6.54
N VAL A 294 17.54 14.88 7.47
CA VAL A 294 17.42 13.59 8.15
C VAL A 294 16.80 12.59 7.18
N SER A 295 17.38 11.39 7.06
CA SER A 295 16.87 10.36 6.17
C SER A 295 15.94 9.38 6.90
N CYS A 296 15.12 8.64 6.16
CA CYS A 296 14.30 7.55 6.70
C CYS A 296 15.16 6.55 7.49
N ALA A 297 16.35 6.21 6.96
CA ALA A 297 17.26 5.27 7.59
C ALA A 297 17.90 5.80 8.88
N ASP A 298 17.95 7.12 9.12
CA ASP A 298 18.47 7.65 10.39
C ASP A 298 17.58 7.29 11.57
N CYS A 299 16.27 7.22 11.33
CA CYS A 299 15.29 6.84 12.34
C CYS A 299 15.02 5.33 12.36
N HIS A 300 14.82 4.69 11.18
CA HIS A 300 14.37 3.30 11.07
C HIS A 300 15.49 2.28 10.93
N MET A 301 16.73 2.73 10.72
CA MET A 301 17.94 1.91 10.57
C MET A 301 19.10 2.49 11.39
N PRO A 302 18.94 2.66 12.71
CA PRO A 302 19.95 3.33 13.52
C PRO A 302 21.25 2.52 13.57
N ARG A 303 22.31 3.18 13.99
CA ARG A 303 23.59 2.52 14.24
C ARG A 303 23.53 1.78 15.57
N VAL A 304 23.88 0.48 15.53
CA VAL A 304 23.87 -0.41 16.70
C VAL A 304 25.22 -1.09 16.87
N LYS A 305 25.54 -1.48 18.10
CA LYS A 305 26.74 -2.28 18.40
C LYS A 305 26.53 -3.73 17.98
N ASP A 306 27.54 -4.31 17.35
CA ASP A 306 27.63 -5.72 17.03
C ASP A 306 29.03 -6.20 17.40
N GLY A 307 29.21 -6.65 18.64
CA GLY A 307 30.52 -6.90 19.22
C GLY A 307 31.38 -5.62 19.23
N PRO A 308 32.64 -5.66 18.69
CA PRO A 308 33.48 -4.49 18.59
C PRO A 308 33.07 -3.50 17.48
N ALA A 309 32.24 -3.93 16.53
CA ALA A 309 31.82 -3.12 15.40
C ALA A 309 30.59 -2.28 15.72
N THR A 310 30.39 -1.25 14.89
CA THR A 310 29.14 -0.49 14.84
C THR A 310 28.56 -0.62 13.44
N ILE A 311 27.36 -1.18 13.32
CA ILE A 311 26.69 -1.45 12.05
C ILE A 311 25.39 -0.65 11.93
N THR A 312 24.90 -0.46 10.72
CA THR A 312 23.54 0.00 10.49
C THR A 312 22.58 -1.17 10.70
N SER A 313 21.60 -0.99 11.58
CA SER A 313 20.56 -1.99 11.82
C SER A 313 19.66 -2.14 10.60
N HIS A 314 19.34 -3.38 10.24
CA HIS A 314 18.34 -3.72 9.22
C HIS A 314 17.05 -4.27 9.86
N HIS A 315 16.84 -3.99 11.14
CA HIS A 315 15.56 -4.16 11.82
C HIS A 315 14.69 -2.92 11.50
N TRP A 316 13.94 -3.01 10.42
CA TRP A 316 13.11 -1.93 9.90
C TRP A 316 11.81 -1.81 10.70
N THR A 317 11.85 -1.09 11.77
CA THR A 317 10.72 -0.96 12.70
C THR A 317 10.56 0.47 13.20
N SER A 318 9.47 0.71 13.93
CA SER A 318 9.26 1.99 14.58
C SER A 318 10.27 2.21 15.72
N PRO A 319 10.95 3.36 15.78
CA PRO A 319 11.81 3.71 16.91
C PRO A 319 11.09 3.68 18.27
N LEU A 320 9.76 3.85 18.28
CA LEU A 320 8.97 3.88 19.51
C LEU A 320 8.82 2.50 20.19
N LYS A 321 9.26 1.42 19.56
CA LYS A 321 9.09 0.06 20.10
C LYS A 321 9.99 -0.24 21.30
N SER A 322 11.11 0.45 21.44
CA SER A 322 11.96 0.31 22.61
C SER A 322 12.72 1.61 22.92
N GLU A 323 13.09 1.76 24.20
CA GLU A 323 13.94 2.87 24.62
C GLU A 323 15.31 2.84 23.93
N GLU A 324 15.87 1.65 23.69
CA GLU A 324 17.12 1.48 22.95
C GLU A 324 17.02 2.04 21.52
N MET A 325 15.92 1.77 20.84
CA MET A 325 15.68 2.31 19.51
C MET A 325 15.59 3.83 19.51
N ILE A 326 14.86 4.40 20.47
CA ILE A 326 14.78 5.87 20.65
C ILE A 326 16.17 6.46 20.90
N ARG A 327 16.98 5.84 21.76
CA ARG A 327 18.35 6.28 22.04
C ARG A 327 19.21 6.27 20.78
N ASN A 328 19.16 5.21 20.01
CA ASN A 328 19.99 5.04 18.83
C ASN A 328 19.53 5.87 17.63
N SER A 329 18.22 6.17 17.51
CA SER A 329 17.65 6.94 16.40
C SER A 329 17.61 8.45 16.69
N CYS A 330 17.18 8.85 17.90
CA CYS A 330 16.85 10.24 18.19
C CYS A 330 17.95 11.02 18.91
N LEU A 331 18.62 10.37 19.90
CA LEU A 331 19.55 11.08 20.78
C LEU A 331 20.85 11.55 20.08
N GLY A 332 21.15 11.02 18.88
CA GLY A 332 22.26 11.52 18.07
C GLY A 332 22.14 13.02 17.73
N CYS A 333 20.90 13.50 17.57
CA CYS A 333 20.58 14.90 17.31
C CYS A 333 19.94 15.60 18.52
N HIS A 334 19.17 14.88 19.34
CA HIS A 334 18.42 15.39 20.49
C HIS A 334 19.05 14.97 21.83
N GLY A 335 20.38 15.06 21.93
CA GLY A 335 21.15 14.58 23.10
C GLY A 335 20.84 15.27 24.43
N ASP A 336 20.18 16.42 24.40
CA ASP A 336 19.73 17.18 25.58
C ASP A 336 18.36 16.72 26.13
N LYS A 337 17.69 15.77 25.46
CA LYS A 337 16.37 15.25 25.83
C LYS A 337 16.45 13.83 26.39
N SER A 338 15.48 13.45 27.24
CA SER A 338 15.32 12.05 27.63
C SER A 338 14.57 11.24 26.58
N PRO A 339 14.78 9.91 26.50
CA PRO A 339 13.97 9.04 25.64
C PRO A 339 12.47 9.16 25.90
N ASP A 340 12.06 9.25 27.16
CA ASP A 340 10.65 9.43 27.52
C ASP A 340 10.06 10.73 27.02
N PHE A 341 10.83 11.84 27.11
CA PHE A 341 10.38 13.11 26.54
C PHE A 341 10.15 12.98 25.03
N LEU A 342 11.08 12.37 24.31
CA LEU A 342 10.99 12.20 22.86
C LEU A 342 9.82 11.27 22.48
N LYS A 343 9.66 10.15 23.17
CA LYS A 343 8.53 9.25 23.01
C LYS A 343 7.20 9.97 23.20
N ASN A 344 7.05 10.67 24.31
CA ASN A 344 5.81 11.40 24.63
C ASN A 344 5.56 12.53 23.64
N ARG A 345 6.62 13.16 23.07
CA ARG A 345 6.47 14.15 22.02
C ARG A 345 5.93 13.59 20.73
N VAL A 346 6.37 12.39 20.32
CA VAL A 346 5.81 11.68 19.16
C VAL A 346 4.35 11.33 19.41
N ILE A 347 4.03 10.71 20.54
CA ILE A 347 2.65 10.32 20.91
C ILE A 347 1.74 11.55 20.92
N TYR A 348 2.18 12.69 21.46
CA TYR A 348 1.41 13.94 21.45
C TYR A 348 0.99 14.37 20.04
N HIS A 349 1.89 14.26 19.05
CA HIS A 349 1.56 14.58 17.66
C HIS A 349 0.60 13.57 17.06
N GLN A 350 0.85 12.28 17.27
CA GLN A 350 0.02 11.19 16.77
C GLN A 350 -1.40 11.27 17.32
N GLU A 351 -1.56 11.55 18.62
CA GLU A 351 -2.87 11.72 19.27
C GLU A 351 -3.68 12.86 18.63
N ARG A 352 -3.05 14.00 18.40
CA ARG A 352 -3.72 15.15 17.76
C ARG A 352 -4.19 14.83 16.34
N VAL A 353 -3.34 14.16 15.56
CA VAL A 353 -3.69 13.76 14.21
C VAL A 353 -4.80 12.71 14.26
N TRP A 354 -4.73 11.75 15.16
CA TRP A 354 -5.75 10.72 15.36
C TRP A 354 -7.13 11.32 15.65
N VAL A 355 -7.22 12.29 16.54
CA VAL A 355 -8.48 12.97 16.86
C VAL A 355 -9.06 13.64 15.60
N GLN A 356 -8.24 14.40 14.87
CA GLN A 356 -8.70 15.08 13.66
C GLN A 356 -9.06 14.10 12.53
N LEU A 357 -8.34 12.98 12.42
CA LEU A 357 -8.64 11.92 11.47
C LEU A 357 -10.03 11.32 11.71
N ASN A 358 -10.37 11.02 12.97
CA ASN A 358 -11.68 10.49 13.30
C ASN A 358 -12.81 11.49 12.99
N ILE A 359 -12.60 12.78 13.26
CA ILE A 359 -13.56 13.83 12.90
C ILE A 359 -13.75 13.89 11.37
N ALA A 360 -12.66 13.84 10.61
CA ALA A 360 -12.70 13.87 9.15
C ALA A 360 -13.43 12.64 8.57
N GLN A 361 -13.16 11.45 9.10
CA GLN A 361 -13.85 10.21 8.71
C GLN A 361 -15.34 10.24 9.06
N GLU A 362 -15.71 10.74 10.24
CA GLU A 362 -17.11 10.92 10.64
C GLU A 362 -17.86 11.83 9.66
N LYS A 363 -17.27 12.98 9.32
CA LYS A 363 -17.84 13.90 8.34
C LYS A 363 -17.95 13.28 6.94
N SER A 364 -16.97 12.48 6.55
CA SER A 364 -17.00 11.75 5.28
C SER A 364 -18.14 10.72 5.23
N VAL A 365 -18.40 9.98 6.32
CA VAL A 365 -19.56 9.07 6.41
C VAL A 365 -20.87 9.85 6.25
N ARG A 366 -20.99 10.99 6.92
CA ARG A 366 -22.16 11.86 6.79
C ARG A 366 -22.33 12.38 5.36
N ALA A 367 -21.26 12.71 4.67
CA ALA A 367 -21.29 13.14 3.27
C ALA A 367 -21.78 12.03 2.33
N HIS A 368 -21.34 10.79 2.52
CA HIS A 368 -21.85 9.63 1.78
C HIS A 368 -23.34 9.42 2.02
N GLU A 369 -23.79 9.55 3.27
CA GLU A 369 -25.22 9.40 3.62
C GLU A 369 -26.06 10.51 3.02
N ALA A 370 -25.60 11.76 3.04
CA ALA A 370 -26.30 12.89 2.43
C ALA A 370 -26.51 12.68 0.92
N VAL A 371 -25.46 12.24 0.21
CA VAL A 371 -25.55 11.92 -1.22
C VAL A 371 -26.52 10.76 -1.46
N ARG A 372 -26.51 9.70 -0.62
CA ARG A 372 -27.47 8.59 -0.73
C ARG A 372 -28.92 9.08 -0.62
N GLN A 373 -29.22 9.85 0.41
CA GLN A 373 -30.57 10.40 0.60
C GLN A 373 -30.99 11.32 -0.55
N ALA A 374 -30.08 12.16 -1.02
CA ALA A 374 -30.35 13.02 -2.17
C ALA A 374 -30.65 12.22 -3.45
N MET A 375 -29.95 11.11 -3.67
CA MET A 375 -30.19 10.23 -4.83
C MET A 375 -31.59 9.60 -4.83
N GLU A 376 -32.15 9.33 -3.66
CA GLU A 376 -33.48 8.72 -3.49
C GLU A 376 -34.61 9.78 -3.54
N PHE A 377 -34.28 11.06 -3.52
CA PHE A 377 -35.27 12.13 -3.55
C PHE A 377 -35.82 12.34 -4.96
N GLU A 378 -37.15 12.30 -5.09
CA GLU A 378 -37.82 12.57 -6.35
C GLU A 378 -37.64 14.05 -6.76
N GLY A 379 -37.12 14.29 -7.97
CA GLY A 379 -36.86 15.64 -8.47
C GLY A 379 -35.50 16.23 -8.06
N VAL A 380 -34.57 15.39 -7.58
CA VAL A 380 -33.21 15.81 -7.26
C VAL A 380 -32.52 16.56 -8.43
N ASP A 381 -31.88 17.69 -8.14
CA ASP A 381 -30.98 18.36 -9.08
C ASP A 381 -29.71 17.52 -9.30
N LYS A 382 -29.64 16.89 -10.48
CA LYS A 382 -28.56 15.95 -10.81
C LYS A 382 -27.21 16.63 -11.01
N GLU A 383 -27.17 17.89 -11.41
CA GLU A 383 -25.91 18.64 -11.60
C GLU A 383 -25.33 18.98 -10.23
N VAL A 384 -26.14 19.51 -9.34
CA VAL A 384 -25.72 19.80 -7.96
C VAL A 384 -25.35 18.53 -7.20
N LEU A 385 -26.06 17.43 -7.44
CA LEU A 385 -25.71 16.12 -6.87
C LEU A 385 -24.36 15.59 -7.38
N ALA A 386 -24.03 15.83 -8.65
CA ALA A 386 -22.73 15.46 -9.20
C ALA A 386 -21.60 16.28 -8.54
N GLU A 387 -21.80 17.59 -8.30
CA GLU A 387 -20.88 18.42 -7.52
C GLU A 387 -20.70 17.87 -6.10
N ALA A 388 -21.80 17.45 -5.44
CA ALA A 388 -21.73 16.84 -4.10
C ALA A 388 -20.86 15.58 -4.09
N ARG A 389 -20.99 14.71 -5.10
CA ARG A 389 -20.13 13.52 -5.24
C ARG A 389 -18.66 13.85 -5.43
N GLU A 390 -18.36 14.88 -6.21
CA GLU A 390 -16.97 15.34 -6.36
C GLU A 390 -16.39 15.79 -5.02
N MET A 391 -17.18 16.48 -4.19
CA MET A 391 -16.74 16.88 -2.85
C MET A 391 -16.58 15.67 -1.91
N VAL A 392 -17.45 14.64 -2.00
CA VAL A 392 -17.27 13.38 -1.27
C VAL A 392 -15.95 12.73 -1.65
N ARG A 393 -15.70 12.57 -2.95
CA ARG A 393 -14.46 11.99 -3.48
C ARG A 393 -13.22 12.72 -2.96
N LYS A 394 -13.24 14.03 -3.02
CA LYS A 394 -12.17 14.91 -2.58
C LYS A 394 -11.95 14.83 -1.07
N GLY A 395 -13.03 14.93 -0.30
CA GLY A 395 -12.97 14.80 1.15
C GLY A 395 -12.35 13.47 1.60
N GLN A 396 -12.70 12.37 0.94
CA GLN A 396 -12.15 11.07 1.23
C GLN A 396 -10.68 10.94 0.85
N TRP A 397 -10.26 11.44 -0.29
CA TRP A 397 -8.85 11.46 -0.68
C TRP A 397 -7.96 12.09 0.39
N PHE A 398 -8.37 13.24 0.92
CA PHE A 398 -7.55 13.98 1.89
C PHE A 398 -7.44 13.29 3.25
N TRP A 399 -8.50 12.68 3.80
CA TRP A 399 -8.35 11.93 5.06
C TRP A 399 -7.64 10.59 4.83
N ASP A 400 -7.88 9.93 3.69
CA ASP A 400 -7.25 8.64 3.40
C ASP A 400 -5.74 8.81 3.22
N PHE A 401 -5.29 9.94 2.70
CA PHE A 401 -3.86 10.29 2.59
C PHE A 401 -3.16 10.28 3.96
N VAL A 402 -3.81 10.79 4.98
CA VAL A 402 -3.28 10.78 6.36
C VAL A 402 -3.48 9.42 7.04
N SER A 403 -4.59 8.74 6.76
CA SER A 403 -4.88 7.42 7.34
C SER A 403 -3.99 6.31 6.79
N ALA A 404 -3.64 6.40 5.52
CA ALA A 404 -2.83 5.40 4.82
C ALA A 404 -1.34 5.54 5.15
N GLU A 405 -0.88 6.74 5.48
CA GLU A 405 0.47 7.04 5.95
C GLU A 405 0.70 6.42 7.33
N ASN A 406 1.74 5.59 7.48
CA ASN A 406 1.85 4.68 8.62
C ASN A 406 2.51 5.28 9.88
N SER A 407 2.92 6.57 9.88
CA SER A 407 3.44 7.23 11.08
C SER A 407 2.35 7.75 12.03
N ALA A 408 1.08 7.64 11.63
CA ALA A 408 -0.05 8.28 12.29
C ALA A 408 0.14 9.82 12.41
N GLY A 409 0.73 10.41 11.37
CA GLY A 409 0.97 11.85 11.24
C GLY A 409 2.29 12.34 11.81
N PHE A 410 3.13 11.51 12.41
CA PHE A 410 4.41 11.98 12.97
C PHE A 410 5.42 12.39 11.90
N HIS A 411 5.41 11.80 10.72
CA HIS A 411 6.30 12.20 9.64
C HIS A 411 6.16 13.68 9.29
N ASN A 412 4.94 14.22 9.28
CA ASN A 412 4.69 15.66 9.14
C ASN A 412 3.38 16.06 9.83
N PRO A 413 3.41 16.37 11.13
CA PRO A 413 2.20 16.71 11.88
C PRO A 413 1.45 17.92 11.33
N THR A 414 2.17 18.92 10.82
CA THR A 414 1.57 20.12 10.25
C THR A 414 0.81 19.80 8.98
N LYS A 415 1.46 19.16 8.00
CA LYS A 415 0.82 18.75 6.73
C LYS A 415 -0.36 17.82 7.00
N SER A 416 -0.23 16.88 7.96
CA SER A 416 -1.32 15.96 8.32
C SER A 416 -2.56 16.71 8.82
N LEU A 417 -2.38 17.67 9.74
CA LEU A 417 -3.51 18.46 10.27
C LEU A 417 -4.14 19.37 9.22
N GLU A 418 -3.35 19.99 8.37
CA GLU A 418 -3.84 20.80 7.24
C GLU A 418 -4.63 19.95 6.24
N THR A 419 -4.10 18.78 5.89
CA THR A 419 -4.76 17.82 4.99
C THR A 419 -6.11 17.38 5.55
N LEU A 420 -6.19 17.08 6.86
CA LEU A 420 -7.44 16.73 7.52
C LEU A 420 -8.43 17.90 7.61
N ALA A 421 -7.95 19.13 7.74
CA ALA A 421 -8.82 20.31 7.70
C ALA A 421 -9.49 20.47 6.32
N PHE A 422 -8.74 20.27 5.23
CA PHE A 422 -9.32 20.24 3.87
C PHE A 422 -10.32 19.10 3.69
N SER A 423 -10.02 17.89 4.20
CA SER A 423 -10.96 16.76 4.18
C SER A 423 -12.29 17.13 4.83
N GLN A 424 -12.24 17.73 6.02
CA GLN A 424 -13.43 18.15 6.75
C GLN A 424 -14.23 19.20 5.96
N GLN A 425 -13.55 20.19 5.39
CA GLN A 425 -14.18 21.23 4.59
C GLN A 425 -14.90 20.65 3.36
N TYR A 426 -14.27 19.75 2.61
CA TYR A 426 -14.88 19.12 1.45
C TYR A 426 -16.07 18.22 1.83
N SER A 427 -15.97 17.50 2.94
CA SER A 427 -17.06 16.67 3.44
C SER A 427 -18.28 17.52 3.87
N ASP A 428 -18.06 18.63 4.55
CA ASP A 428 -19.13 19.58 4.92
C ASP A 428 -19.77 20.20 3.66
N GLU A 429 -18.97 20.55 2.65
CA GLU A 429 -19.45 21.07 1.37
C GLU A 429 -20.29 20.04 0.62
N ALA A 430 -19.88 18.76 0.62
CA ALA A 430 -20.65 17.66 0.04
C ALA A 430 -22.03 17.54 0.66
N VAL A 431 -22.14 17.62 2.00
CA VAL A 431 -23.43 17.62 2.71
C VAL A 431 -24.29 18.82 2.30
N ARG A 432 -23.70 20.01 2.27
CA ARG A 432 -24.40 21.24 1.87
C ARG A 432 -24.95 21.16 0.43
N LEU A 433 -24.16 20.64 -0.50
CA LEU A 433 -24.57 20.46 -1.89
C LEU A 433 -25.66 19.39 -2.02
N ALA A 434 -25.55 18.26 -1.30
CA ALA A 434 -26.56 17.22 -1.29
C ALA A 434 -27.92 17.76 -0.75
N ILE A 435 -27.91 18.55 0.32
CA ILE A 435 -29.10 19.23 0.83
C ILE A 435 -29.69 20.19 -0.21
N ARG A 436 -28.84 21.02 -0.84
CA ARG A 436 -29.26 21.96 -1.88
C ARG A 436 -29.86 21.24 -3.10
N SER A 437 -29.32 20.09 -3.48
CA SER A 437 -29.83 19.32 -4.63
C SER A 437 -31.26 18.81 -4.46
N THR A 438 -31.79 18.80 -3.24
CA THR A 438 -33.16 18.37 -2.89
C THR A 438 -34.06 19.53 -2.42
N ASP A 439 -33.68 20.77 -2.73
CA ASP A 439 -34.33 21.94 -2.21
C ASP A 439 -34.58 21.91 -0.68
N TYR A 440 -33.51 21.50 0.04
CA TYR A 440 -33.45 21.37 1.51
C TYR A 440 -34.32 20.27 2.13
N ALA A 441 -34.99 19.43 1.34
CA ALA A 441 -35.91 18.40 1.85
C ALA A 441 -35.24 17.39 2.80
N ILE A 442 -33.98 17.03 2.58
CA ILE A 442 -33.27 16.03 3.42
C ILE A 442 -32.56 16.64 4.63
N ALA A 443 -32.60 17.96 4.83
CA ALA A 443 -31.80 18.63 5.86
C ALA A 443 -32.05 18.06 7.27
N ALA A 444 -33.33 17.90 7.68
CA ALA A 444 -33.69 17.44 9.01
C ALA A 444 -33.22 15.99 9.30
N SER A 445 -33.16 15.12 8.30
CA SER A 445 -32.72 13.73 8.47
C SER A 445 -31.22 13.60 8.71
N LEU A 446 -30.44 14.63 8.35
CA LEU A 446 -29.00 14.64 8.52
C LEU A 446 -28.54 15.24 9.87
N ASP A 447 -29.45 15.78 10.67
CA ASP A 447 -29.16 16.17 12.06
C ASP A 447 -29.03 14.97 13.01
N THR A 448 -29.35 13.77 12.55
CA THR A 448 -29.19 12.52 13.28
C THR A 448 -27.73 12.29 13.69
N PRO A 449 -27.47 11.90 14.94
CA PRO A 449 -26.11 11.55 15.37
C PRO A 449 -25.49 10.46 14.49
N ILE A 450 -24.20 10.58 14.19
CA ILE A 450 -23.51 9.66 13.27
C ILE A 450 -23.64 8.18 13.68
N LYS A 451 -23.65 7.89 14.99
CA LYS A 451 -23.85 6.55 15.53
C LYS A 451 -25.18 5.90 15.12
N GLU A 452 -26.16 6.71 14.75
CA GLU A 452 -27.47 6.25 14.28
C GLU A 452 -27.52 6.14 12.76
N LEU A 453 -26.63 6.85 12.04
CA LEU A 453 -26.52 6.77 10.58
C LEU A 453 -25.78 5.52 10.11
N VAL A 454 -24.77 5.08 10.86
CA VAL A 454 -23.89 3.98 10.46
C VAL A 454 -24.64 2.65 10.23
N PRO A 455 -25.52 2.15 11.12
CA PRO A 455 -26.27 0.92 10.87
C PRO A 455 -27.18 0.97 9.64
N PRO A 456 -27.95 2.04 9.39
CA PRO A 456 -28.72 2.17 8.15
C PRO A 456 -27.88 2.09 6.88
N ILE A 457 -26.68 2.68 6.88
CA ILE A 457 -25.76 2.61 5.75
C ILE A 457 -25.33 1.16 5.51
N LEU A 458 -24.95 0.43 6.56
CA LEU A 458 -24.55 -0.97 6.46
C LEU A 458 -25.70 -1.86 5.99
N GLU A 459 -26.90 -1.65 6.50
CA GLU A 459 -28.08 -2.40 6.08
C GLU A 459 -28.44 -2.13 4.61
N HIS A 460 -28.35 -0.88 4.18
CA HIS A 460 -28.53 -0.52 2.78
C HIS A 460 -27.47 -1.19 1.90
N SER A 461 -26.21 -1.17 2.33
CA SER A 461 -25.11 -1.84 1.63
C SER A 461 -25.36 -3.36 1.49
N ARG A 462 -25.80 -4.04 2.56
CA ARG A 462 -26.14 -5.47 2.50
C ARG A 462 -27.25 -5.77 1.49
N LYS A 463 -28.29 -4.96 1.43
CA LYS A 463 -29.36 -5.11 0.43
C LYS A 463 -28.84 -4.95 -0.99
N LEU A 464 -27.96 -3.99 -1.23
CA LEU A 464 -27.30 -3.81 -2.52
C LEU A 464 -26.44 -5.01 -2.90
N GLN A 465 -25.67 -5.55 -1.97
CA GLN A 465 -24.79 -6.70 -2.18
C GLN A 465 -25.57 -7.99 -2.51
N GLN A 466 -26.79 -8.11 -2.05
CA GLN A 466 -27.67 -9.24 -2.36
C GLN A 466 -28.32 -9.13 -3.75
N SER A 467 -28.24 -7.99 -4.40
CA SER A 467 -28.77 -7.80 -5.75
C SER A 467 -27.83 -8.38 -6.79
N GLN A 468 -28.41 -9.04 -7.80
CA GLN A 468 -27.63 -9.64 -8.90
C GLN A 468 -26.77 -8.62 -9.64
N GLU A 469 -27.29 -7.41 -9.85
CA GLU A 469 -26.62 -6.33 -10.52
C GLU A 469 -25.30 -5.92 -9.84
N HIS A 470 -25.27 -5.95 -8.49
CA HIS A 470 -24.06 -5.68 -7.74
C HIS A 470 -23.08 -6.84 -7.74
N LEU A 471 -23.57 -8.07 -7.70
CA LEU A 471 -22.71 -9.26 -7.77
C LEU A 471 -21.97 -9.34 -9.10
N ASP A 472 -22.61 -8.99 -10.19
CA ASP A 472 -22.02 -9.01 -11.53
C ASP A 472 -20.97 -7.90 -11.73
N SER A 473 -21.11 -6.77 -11.04
CA SER A 473 -20.15 -5.66 -11.13
C SER A 473 -18.96 -5.76 -10.18
N HIS A 474 -19.11 -6.53 -9.08
CA HIS A 474 -18.08 -6.67 -8.04
C HIS A 474 -18.03 -8.09 -7.51
N VAL A 475 -17.32 -8.95 -8.19
CA VAL A 475 -17.24 -10.39 -7.93
C VAL A 475 -16.89 -10.72 -6.47
N TRP A 476 -16.03 -9.94 -5.83
CA TRP A 476 -15.66 -10.15 -4.43
C TRP A 476 -16.79 -9.89 -3.43
N LEU A 477 -17.86 -9.17 -3.78
CA LEU A 477 -19.02 -8.92 -2.92
C LEU A 477 -19.73 -10.21 -2.50
N GLN A 478 -19.66 -11.26 -3.30
CA GLN A 478 -20.24 -12.57 -2.97
C GLN A 478 -19.66 -13.20 -1.69
N TYR A 479 -18.50 -12.71 -1.22
CA TYR A 479 -17.86 -13.19 0.00
C TYR A 479 -18.23 -12.37 1.25
N LEU A 480 -18.82 -11.19 1.09
CA LEU A 480 -19.19 -10.31 2.20
C LEU A 480 -20.10 -10.96 3.26
N PRO A 481 -21.08 -11.81 2.91
CA PRO A 481 -21.95 -12.45 3.90
C PRO A 481 -21.22 -13.32 4.94
N LYS A 482 -19.96 -13.65 4.71
CA LYS A 482 -19.15 -14.49 5.61
C LYS A 482 -18.53 -13.72 6.79
N PHE A 483 -18.69 -12.41 6.86
CA PHE A 483 -18.08 -11.57 7.88
C PHE A 483 -19.13 -10.78 8.68
N PRO A 484 -19.04 -10.80 10.02
CA PRO A 484 -19.91 -10.04 10.91
C PRO A 484 -19.52 -8.55 10.92
N GLU A 485 -19.79 -7.85 9.84
CA GLU A 485 -19.30 -6.50 9.57
C GLU A 485 -19.80 -5.46 10.56
N ALA A 486 -21.05 -5.58 11.00
CA ALA A 486 -21.62 -4.62 11.93
C ALA A 486 -20.94 -4.65 13.30
N GLU A 487 -20.66 -5.84 13.81
CA GLU A 487 -20.01 -6.01 15.12
C GLU A 487 -18.61 -5.43 15.14
N LEU A 488 -17.81 -5.72 14.11
CA LEU A 488 -16.44 -5.20 14.00
C LEU A 488 -16.38 -3.68 13.92
N MET A 489 -17.38 -3.06 13.34
CA MET A 489 -17.45 -1.61 13.22
C MET A 489 -17.82 -0.93 14.54
N TRP A 490 -18.76 -1.50 15.29
CA TRP A 490 -19.22 -0.94 16.56
C TRP A 490 -18.16 -0.98 17.65
N ASP A 491 -17.39 -2.05 17.73
CA ASP A 491 -16.29 -2.18 18.71
C ASP A 491 -15.26 -1.04 18.60
N GLY A 492 -15.00 -0.59 17.37
CA GLY A 492 -14.13 0.57 17.15
C GLY A 492 -14.76 1.89 17.54
N TYR A 493 -16.06 2.03 17.34
CA TYR A 493 -16.81 3.25 17.62
C TYR A 493 -16.90 3.56 19.13
N GLU A 494 -17.07 2.55 19.98
CA GLU A 494 -17.16 2.73 21.43
C GLU A 494 -15.87 3.25 22.06
N ARG A 495 -14.72 2.99 21.45
CA ARG A 495 -13.41 3.46 21.93
C ARG A 495 -13.16 4.94 21.69
N LEU A 496 -13.98 5.59 20.88
CA LEU A 496 -13.85 7.02 20.58
C LEU A 496 -14.66 7.91 21.54
N ARG A 497 -15.32 7.34 22.52
CA ARG A 497 -16.02 8.02 23.61
C ARG A 497 -15.11 8.05 24.83
#